data_7b202ea5c976b2e61fe3baebec4c8494
#
_entry.id   7b202ea5c976b2e61fe3baebec4c8494
#
_cell.length_a   1.000
_cell.length_b   1.000
_cell.length_c   1.000
_cell.angle_alpha   90.00
_cell.angle_beta   90.00
_cell.angle_gamma   90.00
#
_symmetry.space_group_name_H-M   'P 1'
#
loop_
_entity.id
_entity.type
_entity.pdbx_description
1 polymer ?
#
loop_
_entity_poly.entity_id
_entity_poly.type
_entity_poly.pdbx_seq_one_letter_code
_entity_poly.pdbx_strand_id
1 'polypeptide(L)'
;CLVNRYGEDLTKEIETVDFWAKSEDWQGVVAALGGTPQAGRCRSPLPAGTKFTRYLKISEGCDNRCTYCAIPNIRGGLRSLPLDTIVKEAQQLASEGAKELCVVGQDLTVYGMDTYGRPKLMELLDALESSLPHDLWIRLLYLHPSRVTETLLERVSKGSQILPYLDIPVQHGDARILKSMN
;
A
#
# COMPACT_ATOMS: atom_id res chain seq x y z
N CYS A 1 -4.78 9.39 10.15
CA CYS A 1 -6.16 8.97 9.83
C CYS A 1 -7.22 9.84 10.52
N LEU A 2 -7.07 10.11 11.83
CA LEU A 2 -8.02 10.92 12.58
C LEU A 2 -8.14 12.33 12.01
N VAL A 3 -7.02 13.00 11.80
CA VAL A 3 -6.94 14.35 11.22
C VAL A 3 -7.48 14.40 9.79
N ASN A 4 -7.21 13.38 8.98
CA ASN A 4 -7.74 13.34 7.61
C ASN A 4 -9.28 13.31 7.57
N ARG A 5 -9.91 12.69 8.59
CA ARG A 5 -11.36 12.52 8.66
C ARG A 5 -12.06 13.64 9.41
N TYR A 6 -11.50 14.13 10.50
CA TYR A 6 -12.15 15.01 11.46
C TYR A 6 -11.35 16.28 11.78
N GLY A 7 -10.39 16.67 10.94
CA GLY A 7 -9.42 17.71 11.24
C GLY A 7 -10.04 19.00 11.77
N GLU A 8 -11.07 19.50 11.11
CA GLU A 8 -11.73 20.76 11.53
C GLU A 8 -12.45 20.66 12.88
N ASP A 9 -13.03 19.49 13.17
CA ASP A 9 -13.72 19.27 14.45
C ASP A 9 -12.71 19.07 15.59
N LEU A 10 -11.63 18.34 15.31
CA LEU A 10 -10.57 18.10 16.30
C LEU A 10 -9.86 19.39 16.74
N THR A 11 -9.65 20.33 15.81
CA THR A 11 -9.01 21.62 16.14
C THR A 11 -9.88 22.48 17.05
N LYS A 12 -11.21 22.28 17.04
CA LYS A 12 -12.15 22.98 17.92
C LYS A 12 -12.27 22.34 19.31
N GLU A 13 -12.12 21.02 19.38
CA GLU A 13 -12.32 20.24 20.61
C GLU A 13 -11.04 20.06 21.42
N ILE A 14 -9.86 20.06 20.78
CA ILE A 14 -8.59 19.80 21.44
C ILE A 14 -7.64 20.97 21.23
N GLU A 15 -7.62 21.88 22.21
CA GLU A 15 -6.81 23.10 22.17
C GLU A 15 -5.32 22.88 22.50
N THR A 16 -4.97 21.74 23.06
CA THR A 16 -3.59 21.45 23.57
C THR A 16 -2.62 20.91 22.52
N VAL A 17 -3.02 20.91 21.25
CA VAL A 17 -2.18 20.41 20.15
C VAL A 17 -1.58 21.57 19.37
N ASP A 18 -0.26 21.65 19.35
CA ASP A 18 0.49 22.73 18.72
C ASP A 18 0.41 22.71 17.18
N PHE A 19 0.29 21.52 16.58
CA PHE A 19 0.23 21.39 15.12
C PHE A 19 -0.59 20.17 14.65
N TRP A 20 -1.49 20.42 13.71
CA TRP A 20 -2.33 19.39 13.09
C TRP A 20 -1.86 19.09 11.66
N ALA A 21 -1.52 17.85 11.37
CA ALA A 21 -1.09 17.43 10.06
C ALA A 21 -1.94 16.31 9.49
N LYS A 22 -2.31 16.39 8.22
CA LYS A 22 -2.81 15.25 7.46
C LYS A 22 -1.69 14.24 7.23
N SER A 23 -2.04 12.98 6.97
CA SER A 23 -1.06 11.90 6.81
C SER A 23 -0.06 12.11 5.66
N GLU A 24 -0.37 13.02 4.74
CA GLU A 24 0.47 13.34 3.58
C GLU A 24 1.31 14.60 3.78
N ASP A 25 1.01 15.40 4.81
CA ASP A 25 1.68 16.66 5.09
C ASP A 25 2.92 16.48 5.98
N TRP A 26 3.81 15.59 5.57
CA TRP A 26 5.08 15.39 6.26
C TRP A 26 5.98 16.63 6.20
N GLN A 27 5.85 17.44 5.15
CA GLN A 27 6.61 18.69 4.99
C GLN A 27 6.18 19.71 6.02
N GLY A 28 4.88 19.86 6.25
CA GLY A 28 4.33 20.70 7.31
C GLY A 28 4.80 20.25 8.70
N VAL A 29 4.83 18.94 8.95
CA VAL A 29 5.37 18.39 10.22
C VAL A 29 6.84 18.74 10.40
N VAL A 30 7.69 18.57 9.38
CA VAL A 30 9.11 18.92 9.45
C VAL A 30 9.30 20.41 9.70
N ALA A 31 8.54 21.27 8.99
CA ALA A 31 8.58 22.71 9.17
C ALA A 31 8.14 23.14 10.57
N ALA A 32 7.06 22.56 11.10
CA ALA A 32 6.57 22.83 12.46
C ALA A 32 7.59 22.46 13.55
N LEU A 33 8.44 21.47 13.30
CA LEU A 33 9.55 21.07 14.16
C LEU A 33 10.84 21.91 13.95
N GLY A 34 10.77 22.98 13.12
CA GLY A 34 11.92 23.83 12.83
C GLY A 34 12.92 23.24 11.82
N GLY A 35 12.57 22.17 11.16
CA GLY A 35 13.38 21.54 10.13
C GLY A 35 13.12 22.11 8.72
N THR A 36 14.04 21.82 7.79
CA THR A 36 13.86 22.13 6.38
C THR A 36 13.42 20.88 5.63
N PRO A 37 12.22 20.85 5.02
CA PRO A 37 11.79 19.69 4.25
C PRO A 37 12.72 19.44 3.06
N GLN A 38 13.26 18.23 2.96
CA GLN A 38 14.05 17.80 1.81
C GLN A 38 13.17 17.06 0.80
N ALA A 39 13.41 17.29 -0.48
CA ALA A 39 12.74 16.52 -1.52
C ALA A 39 13.20 15.06 -1.46
N GLY A 40 12.24 14.14 -1.37
CA GLY A 40 12.51 12.70 -1.33
C GLY A 40 11.58 11.97 -0.35
N ARG A 41 11.49 10.65 -0.49
CA ARG A 41 10.81 9.81 0.49
C ARG A 41 11.69 9.69 1.74
N CYS A 42 11.22 10.24 2.85
CA CYS A 42 11.84 9.98 4.15
C CYS A 42 11.59 8.50 4.51
N ARG A 43 12.63 7.69 4.49
CA ARG A 43 12.60 6.35 5.08
C ARG A 43 13.13 6.45 6.50
N SER A 44 12.29 6.07 7.44
CA SER A 44 12.77 5.87 8.81
C SER A 44 13.83 4.77 8.81
N PRO A 45 15.01 5.00 9.40
CA PRO A 45 15.96 3.91 9.61
C PRO A 45 15.29 2.86 10.49
N LEU A 46 15.13 1.64 9.97
CA LEU A 46 14.57 0.55 10.75
C LEU A 46 15.59 0.11 11.81
N PRO A 47 15.11 -0.29 13.00
CA PRO A 47 15.99 -0.86 14.02
C PRO A 47 16.84 -2.00 13.46
N ALA A 48 18.07 -2.11 13.94
CA ALA A 48 18.95 -3.22 13.60
C ALA A 48 18.25 -4.55 13.92
N GLY A 49 18.17 -5.46 12.97
CA GLY A 49 17.49 -6.76 13.10
C GLY A 49 16.16 -6.90 12.34
N THR A 50 15.54 -5.80 11.87
CA THR A 50 14.29 -5.85 11.08
C THR A 50 14.51 -5.72 9.58
N LYS A 51 15.76 -5.92 9.14
CA LYS A 51 16.17 -5.67 7.75
C LYS A 51 15.69 -6.71 6.74
N PHE A 52 15.32 -7.91 7.18
CA PHE A 52 14.99 -9.01 6.28
C PHE A 52 13.65 -8.83 5.55
N THR A 53 12.62 -8.36 6.25
CA THR A 53 11.30 -8.07 5.67
C THR A 53 11.10 -6.57 5.54
N ARG A 54 10.66 -6.12 4.36
CA ARG A 54 10.37 -4.72 4.06
C ARG A 54 9.02 -4.57 3.39
N TYR A 55 8.37 -3.44 3.64
CA TYR A 55 7.12 -3.09 2.98
C TYR A 55 7.38 -2.26 1.73
N LEU A 56 6.80 -2.70 0.61
CA LEU A 56 6.83 -2.01 -0.67
C LEU A 56 5.42 -1.48 -0.96
N LYS A 57 5.19 -0.20 -0.70
CA LYS A 57 3.89 0.42 -0.97
C LYS A 57 3.77 0.75 -2.45
N ILE A 58 2.71 0.23 -3.11
CA ILE A 58 2.47 0.43 -4.54
C ILE A 58 1.33 1.41 -4.83
N SER A 59 0.43 1.62 -3.87
CA SER A 59 -0.70 2.56 -4.00
C SER A 59 -1.14 3.09 -2.64
N GLU A 60 -1.94 4.15 -2.67
CA GLU A 60 -2.60 4.75 -1.52
C GLU A 60 -4.07 5.01 -1.86
N GLY A 61 -4.97 4.95 -0.87
CA GLY A 61 -6.39 5.20 -1.06
C GLY A 61 -7.11 4.03 -1.74
N CYS A 62 -8.42 4.16 -1.91
CA CYS A 62 -9.27 3.09 -2.45
C CYS A 62 -10.56 3.66 -3.03
N ASP A 63 -10.93 3.23 -4.23
CA ASP A 63 -12.19 3.63 -4.89
C ASP A 63 -13.33 2.63 -4.64
N ASN A 64 -13.08 1.56 -3.88
CA ASN A 64 -14.14 0.64 -3.47
C ASN A 64 -15.12 1.37 -2.53
N ARG A 65 -16.42 1.11 -2.74
CA ARG A 65 -17.52 1.73 -1.97
C ARG A 65 -18.15 0.75 -0.99
N CYS A 66 -17.31 -0.06 -0.32
CA CYS A 66 -17.80 -0.99 0.69
C CYS A 66 -18.53 -0.21 1.79
N THR A 67 -19.77 -0.59 2.10
CA THR A 67 -20.69 0.17 2.97
C THR A 67 -20.17 0.38 4.39
N TYR A 68 -19.29 -0.50 4.86
CA TYR A 68 -18.69 -0.48 6.20
C TYR A 68 -17.32 0.22 6.25
N CYS A 69 -16.77 0.64 5.10
CA CYS A 69 -15.37 1.06 5.00
C CYS A 69 -15.22 2.58 5.03
N ALA A 70 -14.41 3.09 5.94
CA ALA A 70 -14.09 4.51 6.03
C ALA A 70 -12.83 4.93 5.25
N ILE A 71 -12.12 4.00 4.60
CA ILE A 71 -10.85 4.28 3.92
C ILE A 71 -10.97 5.38 2.85
N PRO A 72 -11.98 5.41 1.97
CA PRO A 72 -12.11 6.49 1.00
C PRO A 72 -12.19 7.89 1.64
N ASN A 73 -12.84 8.00 2.80
CA ASN A 73 -12.97 9.26 3.55
C ASN A 73 -11.69 9.64 4.32
N ILE A 74 -10.79 8.68 4.56
CA ILE A 74 -9.55 8.87 5.33
C ILE A 74 -8.36 9.06 4.41
N ARG A 75 -8.24 8.19 3.38
CA ARG A 75 -7.07 8.10 2.48
C ARG A 75 -7.35 8.68 1.09
N GLY A 76 -8.62 9.01 0.80
CA GLY A 76 -9.04 9.44 -0.54
C GLY A 76 -9.18 8.30 -1.52
N GLY A 77 -9.36 8.64 -2.80
CA GLY A 77 -9.41 7.71 -3.93
C GLY A 77 -8.07 7.03 -4.21
N LEU A 78 -8.11 6.01 -5.05
CA LEU A 78 -6.92 5.27 -5.46
C LEU A 78 -5.88 6.19 -6.11
N ARG A 79 -4.65 6.08 -5.65
CA ARG A 79 -3.47 6.73 -6.24
C ARG A 79 -2.35 5.70 -6.35
N SER A 80 -2.14 5.20 -7.53
CA SER A 80 -1.08 4.25 -7.84
C SER A 80 0.26 4.95 -8.01
N LEU A 81 1.32 4.37 -7.49
CA LEU A 81 2.67 4.85 -7.76
C LEU A 81 3.11 4.39 -9.16
N PRO A 82 3.91 5.20 -9.89
CA PRO A 82 4.47 4.79 -11.17
C PRO A 82 5.28 3.49 -11.03
N LEU A 83 5.13 2.59 -11.99
CA LEU A 83 5.79 1.28 -11.99
C LEU A 83 7.31 1.39 -11.80
N ASP A 84 7.95 2.28 -12.55
CA ASP A 84 9.41 2.50 -12.46
C ASP A 84 9.85 2.97 -11.08
N THR A 85 9.01 3.76 -10.40
CA THR A 85 9.28 4.24 -9.04
C THR A 85 9.25 3.08 -8.06
N ILE A 86 8.28 2.17 -8.21
CA ILE A 86 8.14 0.98 -7.36
C ILE A 86 9.32 0.04 -7.57
N VAL A 87 9.70 -0.21 -8.82
CA VAL A 87 10.85 -1.08 -9.15
C VAL A 87 12.15 -0.52 -8.57
N LYS A 88 12.43 0.78 -8.74
CA LYS A 88 13.60 1.44 -8.15
C LYS A 88 13.61 1.33 -6.62
N GLU A 89 12.47 1.51 -5.99
CA GLU A 89 12.35 1.36 -4.54
C GLU A 89 12.60 -0.09 -4.10
N ALA A 90 12.07 -1.06 -4.82
CA ALA A 90 12.29 -2.48 -4.55
C ALA A 90 13.77 -2.86 -4.69
N GLN A 91 14.45 -2.41 -5.74
CA GLN A 91 15.89 -2.61 -5.96
C GLN A 91 16.71 -1.99 -4.83
N GLN A 92 16.36 -0.80 -4.38
CA GLN A 92 17.04 -0.16 -3.26
C GLN A 92 16.85 -0.97 -1.97
N LEU A 93 15.62 -1.43 -1.66
CA LEU A 93 15.36 -2.27 -0.49
C LEU A 93 16.16 -3.58 -0.54
N ALA A 94 16.24 -4.21 -1.71
CA ALA A 94 17.06 -5.40 -1.92
C ALA A 94 18.54 -5.12 -1.67
N SER A 95 19.09 -4.01 -2.18
CA SER A 95 20.49 -3.60 -1.96
C SER A 95 20.80 -3.30 -0.49
N GLU A 96 19.79 -2.87 0.29
CA GLU A 96 19.87 -2.66 1.74
C GLU A 96 19.78 -3.97 2.54
N GLY A 97 19.66 -5.13 1.87
CA GLY A 97 19.66 -6.46 2.47
C GLY A 97 18.27 -7.04 2.76
N ALA A 98 17.21 -6.50 2.17
CA ALA A 98 15.90 -7.13 2.25
C ALA A 98 15.93 -8.53 1.61
N LYS A 99 15.29 -9.48 2.27
CA LYS A 99 15.09 -10.85 1.77
C LYS A 99 13.62 -11.13 1.45
N GLU A 100 12.74 -10.27 1.92
CA GLU A 100 11.31 -10.33 1.65
C GLU A 100 10.76 -8.93 1.44
N LEU A 101 9.99 -8.74 0.37
CA LEU A 101 9.19 -7.55 0.12
C LEU A 101 7.71 -7.87 0.27
N CYS A 102 7.07 -7.28 1.28
CA CYS A 102 5.63 -7.28 1.42
C CYS A 102 5.05 -6.16 0.57
N VAL A 103 4.43 -6.50 -0.56
CA VAL A 103 3.74 -5.54 -1.43
C VAL A 103 2.43 -5.14 -0.76
N VAL A 104 2.23 -3.83 -0.56
CA VAL A 104 1.09 -3.29 0.20
C VAL A 104 0.36 -2.16 -0.54
N GLY A 105 -0.94 -2.11 -0.34
CA GLY A 105 -1.89 -1.08 -0.74
C GLY A 105 -3.20 -1.32 0.00
N GLN A 106 -4.26 -0.59 -0.27
CA GLN A 106 -5.57 -0.91 0.28
C GLN A 106 -6.28 -2.05 -0.48
N ASP A 107 -5.95 -2.19 -1.76
CA ASP A 107 -6.38 -3.27 -2.64
C ASP A 107 -5.38 -3.38 -3.79
N LEU A 108 -4.54 -4.41 -3.78
CA LEU A 108 -3.52 -4.59 -4.82
C LEU A 108 -4.12 -4.93 -6.18
N THR A 109 -5.31 -5.53 -6.21
CA THR A 109 -5.94 -6.01 -7.45
C THR A 109 -6.32 -4.89 -8.41
N VAL A 110 -6.45 -3.66 -7.91
CA VAL A 110 -6.78 -2.46 -8.70
C VAL A 110 -5.58 -1.56 -8.98
N TYR A 111 -4.36 -1.98 -8.62
CA TYR A 111 -3.17 -1.19 -8.90
C TYR A 111 -3.11 -0.78 -10.38
N GLY A 112 -2.89 0.50 -10.64
CA GLY A 112 -2.79 1.07 -11.99
C GLY A 112 -4.12 1.46 -12.63
N MET A 113 -5.26 1.15 -12.01
CA MET A 113 -6.59 1.46 -12.56
C MET A 113 -6.81 2.95 -12.76
N ASP A 114 -6.35 3.77 -11.83
CA ASP A 114 -6.42 5.23 -11.85
C ASP A 114 -5.50 5.87 -12.91
N THR A 115 -4.35 5.26 -13.16
CA THR A 115 -3.31 5.83 -14.02
C THR A 115 -3.39 5.30 -15.47
N TYR A 116 -3.75 4.02 -15.64
CA TYR A 116 -3.71 3.33 -16.94
C TYR A 116 -5.10 2.89 -17.42
N GLY A 117 -6.17 3.16 -16.67
CA GLY A 117 -7.53 2.72 -16.96
C GLY A 117 -7.77 1.20 -16.89
N ARG A 118 -6.77 0.45 -16.43
CA ARG A 118 -6.84 -1.01 -16.22
C ARG A 118 -5.88 -1.47 -15.12
N PRO A 119 -6.15 -2.60 -14.46
CA PRO A 119 -5.23 -3.18 -13.49
C PRO A 119 -3.87 -3.50 -14.12
N LYS A 120 -2.80 -3.23 -13.38
CA LYS A 120 -1.40 -3.40 -13.79
C LYS A 120 -0.59 -4.28 -12.82
N LEU A 121 -1.28 -4.99 -11.93
CA LEU A 121 -0.58 -5.82 -10.93
C LEU A 121 0.32 -6.88 -11.59
N MET A 122 -0.17 -7.55 -12.65
CA MET A 122 0.62 -8.60 -13.31
C MET A 122 1.89 -8.05 -13.93
N GLU A 123 1.81 -6.91 -14.64
CA GLU A 123 2.97 -6.26 -15.23
C GLU A 123 3.95 -5.74 -14.16
N LEU A 124 3.44 -5.30 -13.01
CA LEU A 124 4.30 -4.94 -11.88
C LEU A 124 5.04 -6.17 -11.34
N LEU A 125 4.37 -7.30 -11.19
CA LEU A 125 4.99 -8.54 -10.73
C LEU A 125 6.08 -9.01 -11.70
N ASP A 126 5.83 -8.95 -13.03
CA ASP A 126 6.83 -9.26 -14.05
C ASP A 126 8.06 -8.36 -13.93
N ALA A 127 7.84 -7.05 -13.74
CA ALA A 127 8.92 -6.10 -13.58
C ALA A 127 9.74 -6.31 -12.29
N LEU A 128 9.09 -6.66 -11.19
CA LEU A 128 9.75 -6.95 -9.92
C LEU A 128 10.59 -8.23 -10.03
N GLU A 129 10.03 -9.34 -10.54
CA GLU A 129 10.77 -10.60 -10.67
C GLU A 129 11.96 -10.50 -11.62
N SER A 130 11.83 -9.71 -12.72
CA SER A 130 12.95 -9.50 -13.65
C SER A 130 14.04 -8.57 -13.12
N SER A 131 13.75 -7.76 -12.10
CA SER A 131 14.63 -6.70 -11.61
C SER A 131 15.27 -6.99 -10.25
N LEU A 132 14.83 -8.03 -9.55
CA LEU A 132 15.23 -8.34 -8.20
C LEU A 132 16.06 -9.64 -8.14
N PRO A 133 16.90 -9.82 -7.10
CA PRO A 133 17.61 -11.08 -6.88
C PRO A 133 16.63 -12.26 -6.76
N HIS A 134 16.95 -13.40 -7.37
CA HIS A 134 16.09 -14.58 -7.40
C HIS A 134 15.80 -15.22 -6.03
N ASP A 135 16.63 -14.95 -5.02
CA ASP A 135 16.45 -15.42 -3.64
C ASP A 135 15.60 -14.46 -2.78
N LEU A 136 15.09 -13.37 -3.36
CA LEU A 136 14.23 -12.42 -2.67
C LEU A 136 12.77 -12.83 -2.80
N TRP A 137 12.05 -12.87 -1.68
CA TRP A 137 10.65 -13.23 -1.62
C TRP A 137 9.74 -12.02 -1.82
N ILE A 138 8.66 -12.21 -2.58
CA ILE A 138 7.62 -11.21 -2.80
C ILE A 138 6.31 -11.74 -2.21
N ARG A 139 5.77 -11.04 -1.22
CA ARG A 139 4.50 -11.37 -0.58
C ARG A 139 3.44 -10.35 -0.98
N LEU A 140 2.27 -10.83 -1.41
CA LEU A 140 1.12 -9.99 -1.75
C LEU A 140 0.17 -9.90 -0.56
N LEU A 141 -0.14 -8.67 -0.12
CA LEU A 141 -1.08 -8.42 0.97
C LEU A 141 -2.26 -7.58 0.48
N TYR A 142 -3.46 -7.83 1.05
CA TYR A 142 -4.68 -7.06 0.77
C TYR A 142 -5.18 -7.19 -0.67
N LEU A 143 -5.57 -8.39 -1.05
CA LEU A 143 -6.23 -8.69 -2.32
C LEU A 143 -7.75 -8.70 -2.13
N HIS A 144 -8.48 -8.10 -3.06
CA HIS A 144 -9.95 -8.15 -3.00
C HIS A 144 -10.48 -9.45 -3.60
N PRO A 145 -11.30 -10.24 -2.89
CA PRO A 145 -11.68 -11.60 -3.30
C PRO A 145 -12.35 -11.66 -4.68
N SER A 146 -13.19 -10.68 -5.04
CA SER A 146 -13.90 -10.67 -6.32
C SER A 146 -13.01 -10.36 -7.53
N ARG A 147 -11.76 -9.96 -7.32
CA ARG A 147 -10.81 -9.56 -8.39
C ARG A 147 -9.57 -10.44 -8.45
N VAL A 148 -9.49 -11.45 -7.61
CA VAL A 148 -8.46 -12.48 -7.72
C VAL A 148 -8.76 -13.32 -8.95
N THR A 149 -7.94 -13.15 -10.00
CA THR A 149 -8.10 -13.85 -11.28
C THR A 149 -7.39 -15.19 -11.27
N GLU A 150 -7.82 -16.11 -12.15
CA GLU A 150 -7.16 -17.38 -12.35
C GLU A 150 -5.67 -17.21 -12.73
N THR A 151 -5.38 -16.23 -13.58
CA THR A 151 -3.99 -15.87 -13.96
C THR A 151 -3.14 -15.49 -12.76
N LEU A 152 -3.69 -14.72 -11.79
CA LEU A 152 -2.98 -14.38 -10.56
C LEU A 152 -2.77 -15.62 -9.69
N LEU A 153 -3.78 -16.49 -9.57
CA LEU A 153 -3.67 -17.75 -8.81
C LEU A 153 -2.60 -18.67 -9.42
N GLU A 154 -2.60 -18.83 -10.73
CA GLU A 154 -1.56 -19.60 -11.43
C GLU A 154 -0.16 -19.03 -11.19
N ARG A 155 -0.02 -17.69 -11.21
CA ARG A 155 1.26 -17.04 -10.97
C ARG A 155 1.77 -17.32 -9.56
N VAL A 156 0.91 -17.16 -8.56
CA VAL A 156 1.23 -17.42 -7.15
C VAL A 156 1.54 -18.89 -6.92
N SER A 157 0.80 -19.81 -7.57
CA SER A 157 1.00 -21.25 -7.39
C SER A 157 2.29 -21.79 -8.01
N LYS A 158 2.79 -21.17 -9.08
CA LYS A 158 4.03 -21.60 -9.77
C LYS A 158 5.31 -21.34 -8.97
N GLY A 159 5.23 -20.53 -7.91
CA GLY A 159 6.25 -20.37 -6.88
C GLY A 159 7.66 -20.11 -7.41
N SER A 160 7.92 -18.85 -7.87
CA SER A 160 9.31 -18.41 -8.05
C SER A 160 9.67 -17.48 -6.88
N GLN A 161 9.74 -16.19 -7.11
CA GLN A 161 9.94 -15.20 -6.05
C GLN A 161 8.65 -14.84 -5.33
N ILE A 162 7.49 -14.93 -6.03
CA ILE A 162 6.19 -14.67 -5.44
C ILE A 162 5.80 -15.85 -4.56
N LEU A 163 5.60 -15.57 -3.28
CA LEU A 163 5.24 -16.62 -2.32
C LEU A 163 3.86 -17.21 -2.63
N PRO A 164 3.67 -18.53 -2.49
CA PRO A 164 2.37 -19.20 -2.60
C PRO A 164 1.48 -18.87 -1.39
N TYR A 165 1.19 -17.60 -1.22
CA TYR A 165 0.44 -17.03 -0.10
C TYR A 165 -0.46 -15.91 -0.61
N LEU A 166 -1.70 -15.92 -0.15
CA LEU A 166 -2.68 -14.89 -0.47
C LEU A 166 -3.31 -14.36 0.82
N ASP A 167 -3.29 -13.05 0.98
CA ASP A 167 -4.02 -12.35 2.03
C ASP A 167 -5.30 -11.77 1.45
N ILE A 168 -6.41 -12.45 1.71
CA ILE A 168 -7.73 -12.15 1.14
C ILE A 168 -8.76 -12.07 2.27
N PRO A 169 -9.33 -10.89 2.56
CA PRO A 169 -10.40 -10.76 3.54
C PRO A 169 -11.70 -11.39 3.00
N VAL A 170 -12.20 -12.42 3.65
CA VAL A 170 -13.45 -13.11 3.26
C VAL A 170 -14.69 -12.25 3.56
N GLN A 171 -14.59 -11.30 4.47
CA GLN A 171 -15.61 -10.37 4.94
C GLN A 171 -16.76 -11.04 5.70
N HIS A 172 -17.55 -11.93 5.06
CA HIS A 172 -18.65 -12.66 5.69
C HIS A 172 -18.93 -14.00 4.99
N GLY A 173 -19.57 -14.94 5.68
CA GLY A 173 -19.97 -16.25 5.14
C GLY A 173 -21.39 -16.32 4.55
N ASP A 174 -22.25 -15.30 4.78
CA ASP A 174 -23.63 -15.24 4.26
C ASP A 174 -23.70 -14.33 3.03
N ALA A 175 -24.22 -14.87 1.90
CA ALA A 175 -24.31 -14.16 0.63
C ALA A 175 -25.20 -12.89 0.69
N ARG A 176 -26.22 -12.86 1.55
CA ARG A 176 -27.07 -11.66 1.72
C ARG A 176 -26.30 -10.54 2.39
N ILE A 177 -25.49 -10.87 3.38
CA ILE A 177 -24.61 -9.89 4.05
C ILE A 177 -23.56 -9.38 3.07
N LEU A 178 -22.87 -10.27 2.35
CA LEU A 178 -21.90 -9.88 1.33
C LEU A 178 -22.51 -8.93 0.29
N LYS A 179 -23.74 -9.23 -0.17
CA LYS A 179 -24.46 -8.35 -1.11
C LYS A 179 -24.77 -6.97 -0.51
N SER A 180 -25.03 -6.89 0.81
CA SER A 180 -25.27 -5.61 1.49
C SER A 180 -24.01 -4.81 1.77
N MET A 181 -22.86 -5.45 1.68
CA MET A 181 -21.55 -4.81 1.82
C MET A 181 -21.05 -4.11 0.54
N ASN A 182 -21.72 -4.38 -0.59
CA ASN A 182 -21.46 -3.88 -1.94
C ASN A 182 -20.21 -4.50 -2.59
#